data_46e219c1a4c14361ecd82baef37d118e
#
_entry.id   46e219c1a4c14361ecd82baef37d118e
#
_cell.length_a   1.000
_cell.length_b   1.000
_cell.length_c   1.000
_cell.angle_alpha   90.00
_cell.angle_beta   90.00
_cell.angle_gamma   90.00
#
_symmetry.space_group_name_H-M   'P 1'
#
loop_
_entity.id
_entity.type
_entity.pdbx_description
1 polymer ?
#
loop_
_entity_poly.entity_id
_entity_poly.type
_entity_poly.pdbx_seq_one_letter_code
_entity_poly.pdbx_strand_id
1 'polypeptide(L)'
;ILYRDAFVISGIGLITNVGFSSIAESFSEEFITTGFAAILTIAGLSMLRSPIKDQHQRMPITTLIFLSLVIGSMTGIFGIGGGFLAIPVLVLFFGTPQKIAAGTSLLIISLNSLVALLAHYQAWGDVDWHIPTLMAISAVIVATLSSHFGKVSSPELMRRAFAGILFTVALFTIAQTWFL
;
A
#
# COMPACT_ATOMS: atom_id res chain seq x y z
N ILE A 1 12.35 7.81 6.59
CA ILE A 1 12.00 6.39 6.35
C ILE A 1 12.30 5.62 7.63
N LEU A 2 11.35 4.79 8.05
CA LEU A 2 11.45 3.87 9.20
C LEU A 2 11.95 2.51 8.69
N TYR A 3 13.25 2.38 8.50
CA TYR A 3 13.84 1.18 7.89
C TYR A 3 13.53 -0.11 8.65
N ARG A 4 13.73 -0.11 9.98
CA ARG A 4 13.44 -1.27 10.82
C ARG A 4 11.99 -1.73 10.67
N ASP A 5 11.06 -0.78 10.75
CA ASP A 5 9.63 -1.06 10.69
C ASP A 5 9.23 -1.55 9.30
N ALA A 6 9.82 -0.98 8.24
CA ALA A 6 9.61 -1.44 6.87
C ALA A 6 10.07 -2.90 6.67
N PHE A 7 11.25 -3.27 7.16
CA PHE A 7 11.75 -4.64 7.04
C PHE A 7 10.90 -5.66 7.81
N VAL A 8 10.45 -5.30 9.03
CA VAL A 8 9.59 -6.17 9.84
C VAL A 8 8.23 -6.34 9.16
N ILE A 9 7.61 -5.24 8.70
CA ILE A 9 6.32 -5.28 8.00
C ILE A 9 6.43 -6.06 6.69
N SER A 10 7.50 -5.87 5.91
CA SER A 10 7.70 -6.63 4.67
C SER A 10 7.91 -8.11 4.94
N GLY A 11 8.79 -8.47 5.87
CA GLY A 11 9.12 -9.88 6.14
C GLY A 11 7.92 -10.68 6.64
N ILE A 12 7.24 -10.17 7.67
CA ILE A 12 6.06 -10.84 8.23
C ILE A 12 4.88 -10.74 7.24
N GLY A 13 4.71 -9.57 6.61
CA GLY A 13 3.66 -9.33 5.64
C GLY A 13 3.74 -10.25 4.42
N LEU A 14 4.95 -10.56 3.92
CA LEU A 14 5.14 -11.50 2.81
C LEU A 14 4.70 -12.93 3.17
N ILE A 15 5.08 -13.42 4.35
CA ILE A 15 4.69 -14.75 4.81
C ILE A 15 3.17 -14.84 4.92
N THR A 16 2.56 -13.83 5.51
CA THR A 16 1.10 -13.76 5.69
C THR A 16 0.38 -13.61 4.35
N ASN A 17 0.93 -12.80 3.44
CA ASN A 17 0.39 -12.60 2.09
C ASN A 17 0.30 -13.93 1.32
N VAL A 18 1.38 -14.71 1.29
CA VAL A 18 1.38 -16.03 0.63
C VAL A 18 0.36 -16.98 1.25
N GLY A 19 0.24 -17.00 2.58
CA GLY A 19 -0.76 -17.82 3.26
C GLY A 19 -2.20 -17.42 2.94
N PHE A 20 -2.49 -16.13 2.89
CA PHE A 20 -3.85 -15.63 2.64
C PHE A 20 -4.23 -15.55 1.16
N SER A 21 -3.26 -15.49 0.24
CA SER A 21 -3.54 -15.53 -1.21
C SER A 21 -4.21 -16.84 -1.63
N SER A 22 -3.82 -17.96 -1.02
CA SER A 22 -4.48 -19.26 -1.27
C SER A 22 -5.93 -19.31 -0.76
N ILE A 23 -6.25 -18.54 0.28
CA ILE A 23 -7.61 -18.43 0.82
C ILE A 23 -8.45 -17.49 -0.07
N ALA A 24 -7.83 -16.51 -0.70
CA ALA A 24 -8.50 -15.54 -1.57
C ALA A 24 -9.23 -16.23 -2.75
N GLU A 25 -8.68 -17.33 -3.26
CA GLU A 25 -9.29 -18.13 -4.33
C GLU A 25 -10.67 -18.72 -3.93
N SER A 26 -10.96 -18.80 -2.63
CA SER A 26 -12.24 -19.31 -2.10
C SER A 26 -13.33 -18.24 -2.04
N PHE A 27 -13.01 -16.97 -2.25
CA PHE A 27 -13.96 -15.86 -2.21
C PHE A 27 -14.42 -15.48 -3.63
N SER A 28 -15.66 -15.00 -3.74
CA SER A 28 -16.15 -14.45 -5.00
C SER A 28 -15.44 -13.14 -5.34
N GLU A 29 -15.30 -12.85 -6.63
CA GLU A 29 -14.68 -11.61 -7.11
C GLU A 29 -15.41 -10.37 -6.58
N GLU A 30 -16.76 -10.42 -6.51
CA GLU A 30 -17.57 -9.34 -5.94
C GLU A 30 -17.29 -9.09 -4.46
N PHE A 31 -17.03 -10.15 -3.69
CA PHE A 31 -16.68 -10.02 -2.28
C PHE A 31 -15.31 -9.37 -2.11
N ILE A 32 -14.33 -9.79 -2.92
CA ILE A 32 -12.97 -9.23 -2.89
C ILE A 32 -13.00 -7.75 -3.30
N THR A 33 -13.64 -7.42 -4.41
CA THR A 33 -13.69 -6.05 -4.92
C THR A 33 -14.47 -5.10 -4.02
N THR A 34 -15.60 -5.54 -3.48
CA THR A 34 -16.40 -4.74 -2.54
C THR A 34 -15.66 -4.54 -1.22
N GLY A 35 -15.04 -5.59 -0.69
CA GLY A 35 -14.21 -5.51 0.50
C GLY A 35 -13.02 -4.57 0.33
N PHE A 36 -12.37 -4.63 -0.82
CA PHE A 36 -11.29 -3.70 -1.17
C PHE A 36 -11.77 -2.25 -1.20
N ALA A 37 -12.86 -1.95 -1.90
CA ALA A 37 -13.44 -0.62 -1.95
C ALA A 37 -13.85 -0.09 -0.57
N ALA A 38 -14.37 -0.94 0.31
CA ALA A 38 -14.68 -0.59 1.70
C ALA A 38 -13.42 -0.19 2.48
N ILE A 39 -12.33 -0.95 2.35
CA ILE A 39 -11.05 -0.63 2.98
C ILE A 39 -10.49 0.69 2.46
N LEU A 40 -10.52 0.93 1.15
CA LEU A 40 -10.10 2.20 0.56
C LEU A 40 -10.91 3.38 1.11
N THR A 41 -12.22 3.20 1.25
CA THR A 41 -13.13 4.22 1.78
C THR A 41 -12.79 4.52 3.25
N ILE A 42 -12.61 3.50 4.07
CA ILE A 42 -12.23 3.66 5.49
C ILE A 42 -10.85 4.34 5.59
N ALA A 43 -9.88 3.94 4.78
CA ALA A 43 -8.56 4.55 4.73
C ALA A 43 -8.63 6.02 4.30
N GLY A 44 -9.44 6.35 3.29
CA GLY A 44 -9.68 7.72 2.82
C GLY A 44 -10.33 8.60 3.89
N LEU A 45 -11.39 8.11 4.53
CA LEU A 45 -12.06 8.81 5.63
C LEU A 45 -11.10 9.05 6.81
N SER A 46 -10.30 8.06 7.12
CA SER A 46 -9.32 8.16 8.19
C SER A 46 -8.23 9.20 7.88
N MET A 47 -7.82 9.35 6.62
CA MET A 47 -6.89 10.39 6.18
C MET A 47 -7.47 11.81 6.30
N LEU A 48 -8.78 11.99 6.30
CA LEU A 48 -9.42 13.29 6.50
C LEU A 48 -9.43 13.72 7.98
N ARG A 49 -9.29 12.78 8.92
CA ARG A 49 -9.17 13.10 10.34
C ARG A 49 -7.80 13.68 10.65
N SER A 50 -7.75 14.60 11.62
CA SER A 50 -6.46 15.15 12.08
C SER A 50 -5.61 14.03 12.70
N PRO A 51 -4.32 13.97 12.40
CA PRO A 51 -3.43 13.00 13.03
C PRO A 51 -3.41 13.21 14.54
N ILE A 52 -3.31 12.11 15.28
CA ILE A 52 -3.07 12.15 16.72
C ILE A 52 -1.74 12.89 16.92
N LYS A 53 -1.73 13.92 17.77
CA LYS A 53 -0.58 14.80 17.98
C LYS A 53 0.70 14.00 18.23
N ASP A 54 1.73 14.40 17.51
CA ASP A 54 3.15 14.03 17.66
C ASP A 54 3.50 13.16 18.88
N GLN A 55 3.44 11.88 18.71
CA GLN A 55 4.19 10.96 19.53
C GLN A 55 5.11 10.16 18.61
N HIS A 56 6.32 10.68 18.42
CA HIS A 56 7.45 9.96 17.83
C HIS A 56 7.89 8.81 18.77
N GLN A 57 6.96 8.00 19.24
CA GLN A 57 7.30 6.80 20.00
C GLN A 57 7.64 5.68 19.01
N ARG A 58 8.80 5.07 19.23
CA ARG A 58 9.18 3.84 18.52
C ARG A 58 8.07 2.82 18.74
N MET A 59 7.54 2.26 17.67
CA MET A 59 6.54 1.21 17.74
C MET A 59 7.06 0.03 18.54
N PRO A 60 6.33 -0.45 19.55
CA PRO A 60 6.65 -1.71 20.20
C PRO A 60 6.59 -2.83 19.17
N ILE A 61 7.50 -3.79 19.30
CA ILE A 61 7.64 -4.89 18.34
C ILE A 61 6.34 -5.71 18.19
N THR A 62 5.59 -5.84 19.27
CA THR A 62 4.30 -6.54 19.29
C THR A 62 3.27 -5.87 18.38
N THR A 63 3.20 -4.53 18.41
CA THR A 63 2.30 -3.76 17.55
C THR A 63 2.74 -3.85 16.08
N LEU A 64 4.06 -3.83 15.80
CA LEU A 64 4.58 -4.04 14.46
C LEU A 64 4.21 -5.42 13.91
N ILE A 65 4.35 -6.48 14.70
CA ILE A 65 3.96 -7.84 14.31
C ILE A 65 2.47 -7.89 14.01
N PHE A 66 1.63 -7.39 14.91
CA PHE A 66 0.18 -7.38 14.71
C PHE A 66 -0.21 -6.63 13.42
N LEU A 67 0.33 -5.44 13.21
CA LEU A 67 0.08 -4.66 11.99
C LEU A 67 0.57 -5.36 10.74
N SER A 68 1.74 -5.99 10.80
CA SER A 68 2.29 -6.76 9.69
C SER A 68 1.38 -7.92 9.29
N LEU A 69 0.82 -8.62 10.29
CA LEU A 69 -0.16 -9.70 10.06
C LEU A 69 -1.42 -9.14 9.40
N VAL A 70 -1.98 -8.04 9.91
CA VAL A 70 -3.18 -7.41 9.34
C VAL A 70 -2.91 -6.91 7.92
N ILE A 71 -1.83 -6.17 7.70
CA ILE A 71 -1.47 -5.64 6.37
C ILE A 71 -1.20 -6.80 5.40
N GLY A 72 -0.48 -7.83 5.83
CA GLY A 72 -0.14 -8.99 5.02
C GLY A 72 -1.37 -9.82 4.65
N SER A 73 -2.29 -10.08 5.59
CA SER A 73 -3.54 -10.80 5.30
C SER A 73 -4.44 -10.02 4.33
N MET A 74 -4.61 -8.72 4.57
CA MET A 74 -5.35 -7.87 3.64
C MET A 74 -4.72 -7.84 2.24
N THR A 75 -3.39 -7.79 2.19
CA THR A 75 -2.66 -7.84 0.92
C THR A 75 -2.85 -9.15 0.21
N GLY A 76 -2.80 -10.27 0.94
CA GLY A 76 -3.01 -11.61 0.38
C GLY A 76 -4.41 -11.77 -0.19
N ILE A 77 -5.43 -11.33 0.55
CA ILE A 77 -6.83 -11.44 0.12
C ILE A 77 -7.13 -10.52 -1.07
N PHE A 78 -6.68 -9.27 -1.02
CA PHE A 78 -7.05 -8.25 -2.02
C PHE A 78 -5.99 -8.04 -3.12
N GLY A 79 -4.85 -8.69 -3.06
CA GLY A 79 -3.81 -8.60 -4.09
C GLY A 79 -3.11 -7.24 -4.25
N ILE A 80 -3.16 -6.35 -3.24
CA ILE A 80 -2.79 -4.92 -3.35
C ILE A 80 -1.29 -4.64 -3.16
N GLY A 81 -0.44 -5.64 -2.96
CA GLY A 81 1.00 -5.42 -2.79
C GLY A 81 1.46 -4.83 -1.44
N GLY A 82 0.67 -4.93 -0.37
CA GLY A 82 1.07 -4.78 1.05
C GLY A 82 1.48 -3.41 1.58
N GLY A 83 2.12 -2.60 0.81
CA GLY A 83 2.65 -1.32 1.30
C GLY A 83 1.62 -0.19 1.31
N PHE A 84 0.61 -0.27 0.49
CA PHE A 84 -0.38 0.80 0.32
C PHE A 84 -1.16 1.11 1.61
N LEU A 85 -1.57 0.08 2.35
CA LEU A 85 -2.27 0.23 3.63
C LEU A 85 -1.34 0.71 4.77
N ALA A 86 -0.04 0.62 4.58
CA ALA A 86 0.92 1.09 5.58
C ALA A 86 0.84 2.62 5.80
N ILE A 87 0.52 3.41 4.75
CA ILE A 87 0.43 4.88 4.88
C ILE A 87 -0.65 5.28 5.88
N PRO A 88 -1.95 4.92 5.68
CA PRO A 88 -2.99 5.31 6.64
C PRO A 88 -2.73 4.77 8.04
N VAL A 89 -2.22 3.56 8.16
CA VAL A 89 -1.90 2.95 9.46
C VAL A 89 -0.79 3.74 10.17
N LEU A 90 0.31 4.05 9.51
CA LEU A 90 1.42 4.80 10.10
C LEU A 90 1.03 6.23 10.48
N VAL A 91 0.23 6.89 9.65
CA VAL A 91 -0.18 8.28 9.91
C VAL A 91 -1.19 8.37 11.05
N LEU A 92 -2.19 7.47 11.07
CA LEU A 92 -3.31 7.59 12.00
C LEU A 92 -3.03 7.01 13.37
N PHE A 93 -2.46 5.82 13.42
CA PHE A 93 -2.23 5.13 14.68
C PHE A 93 -0.92 5.55 15.35
N PHE A 94 0.07 5.99 14.57
CA PHE A 94 1.40 6.31 15.11
C PHE A 94 1.78 7.78 14.95
N GLY A 95 0.89 8.62 14.41
CA GLY A 95 1.18 10.03 14.21
C GLY A 95 2.41 10.29 13.31
N THR A 96 2.81 9.29 12.50
CA THR A 96 3.99 9.42 11.64
C THR A 96 3.74 10.51 10.60
N PRO A 97 4.67 11.46 10.41
CA PRO A 97 4.54 12.46 9.37
C PRO A 97 4.31 11.84 8.00
N GLN A 98 3.37 12.39 7.22
CA GLN A 98 2.93 11.85 5.92
C GLN A 98 4.11 11.50 4.98
N LYS A 99 5.15 12.36 4.92
CA LYS A 99 6.33 12.13 4.08
C LYS A 99 7.14 10.91 4.53
N ILE A 100 7.24 10.66 5.84
CA ILE A 100 7.95 9.51 6.39
C ILE A 100 7.13 8.24 6.16
N ALA A 101 5.83 8.29 6.40
CA ALA A 101 4.91 7.17 6.15
C ALA A 101 4.92 6.76 4.67
N ALA A 102 4.85 7.72 3.74
CA ALA A 102 4.92 7.47 2.32
C ALA A 102 6.25 6.82 1.91
N GLY A 103 7.38 7.36 2.38
CA GLY A 103 8.70 6.77 2.09
C GLY A 103 8.87 5.37 2.67
N THR A 104 8.31 5.10 3.86
CA THR A 104 8.33 3.76 4.48
C THR A 104 7.47 2.79 3.70
N SER A 105 6.27 3.21 3.29
CA SER A 105 5.37 2.42 2.45
C SER A 105 5.99 2.07 1.09
N LEU A 106 6.64 3.04 0.43
CA LEU A 106 7.34 2.79 -0.83
C LEU A 106 8.48 1.77 -0.67
N LEU A 107 9.20 1.79 0.44
CA LEU A 107 10.22 0.79 0.73
C LEU A 107 9.59 -0.61 0.90
N ILE A 108 8.47 -0.71 1.63
CA ILE A 108 7.72 -1.97 1.79
C ILE A 108 7.27 -2.50 0.43
N ILE A 109 6.66 -1.65 -0.41
CA ILE A 109 6.22 -2.03 -1.76
C ILE A 109 7.41 -2.51 -2.60
N SER A 110 8.54 -1.79 -2.57
CA SER A 110 9.73 -2.14 -3.35
C SER A 110 10.30 -3.50 -2.93
N LEU A 111 10.39 -3.77 -1.63
CA LEU A 111 10.86 -5.05 -1.11
C LEU A 111 9.92 -6.20 -1.51
N ASN A 112 8.62 -6.01 -1.33
CA ASN A 112 7.61 -7.01 -1.67
C ASN A 112 7.59 -7.29 -3.18
N SER A 113 7.66 -6.25 -4.02
CA SER A 113 7.70 -6.39 -5.47
C SER A 113 8.97 -7.09 -5.95
N LEU A 114 10.12 -6.80 -5.32
CA LEU A 114 11.37 -7.48 -5.65
C LEU A 114 11.30 -8.98 -5.32
N VAL A 115 10.77 -9.33 -4.15
CA VAL A 115 10.58 -10.73 -3.76
C VAL A 115 9.60 -11.43 -4.69
N ALA A 116 8.47 -10.78 -5.02
CA ALA A 116 7.49 -11.32 -5.95
C ALA A 116 8.09 -11.54 -7.35
N LEU A 117 8.85 -10.59 -7.86
CA LEU A 117 9.55 -10.71 -9.15
C LEU A 117 10.50 -11.89 -9.15
N LEU A 118 11.31 -12.04 -8.10
CA LEU A 118 12.25 -13.17 -8.00
C LEU A 118 11.54 -14.51 -7.82
N ALA A 119 10.42 -14.55 -7.09
CA ALA A 119 9.63 -15.77 -6.90
C ALA A 119 9.02 -16.28 -8.21
N HIS A 120 8.70 -15.38 -9.14
CA HIS A 120 8.13 -15.73 -10.45
C HIS A 120 9.15 -15.83 -11.57
N TYR A 121 10.43 -16.08 -11.28
CA TYR A 121 11.50 -16.11 -12.26
C TYR A 121 11.25 -17.13 -13.40
N GLN A 122 10.52 -18.20 -13.14
CA GLN A 122 10.21 -19.22 -14.17
C GLN A 122 9.30 -18.68 -15.28
N ALA A 123 8.47 -17.69 -15.00
CA ALA A 123 7.58 -17.06 -15.96
C ALA A 123 8.27 -15.95 -16.78
N TRP A 124 9.53 -15.60 -16.51
CA TRP A 124 10.21 -14.49 -17.20
C TRP A 124 10.41 -14.71 -18.71
N GLY A 125 10.50 -15.99 -19.12
CA GLY A 125 10.63 -16.34 -20.55
C GLY A 125 9.40 -16.03 -21.38
N ASP A 126 8.23 -16.02 -20.76
CA ASP A 126 6.93 -15.82 -21.43
C ASP A 126 6.46 -14.35 -21.37
N VAL A 127 7.22 -13.48 -20.71
CA VAL A 127 6.86 -12.08 -20.53
C VAL A 127 7.37 -11.22 -21.68
N ASP A 128 6.47 -10.46 -22.30
CA ASP A 128 6.85 -9.36 -23.17
C ASP A 128 7.37 -8.18 -22.35
N TRP A 129 8.69 -8.08 -22.25
CA TRP A 129 9.37 -7.05 -21.43
C TRP A 129 9.22 -5.62 -21.95
N HIS A 130 8.70 -5.41 -23.15
CA HIS A 130 8.47 -4.06 -23.69
C HIS A 130 7.52 -3.24 -22.82
N ILE A 131 6.39 -3.80 -22.46
CA ILE A 131 5.37 -3.10 -21.66
C ILE A 131 5.87 -2.81 -20.24
N PRO A 132 6.36 -3.79 -19.45
CA PRO A 132 6.91 -3.54 -18.12
C PRO A 132 8.03 -2.51 -18.10
N THR A 133 8.92 -2.54 -19.09
CA THR A 133 10.04 -1.60 -19.20
C THR A 133 9.56 -0.17 -19.43
N LEU A 134 8.63 0.04 -20.37
CA LEU A 134 8.03 1.36 -20.60
C LEU A 134 7.29 1.88 -19.38
N MET A 135 6.56 1.01 -18.68
CA MET A 135 5.89 1.38 -17.42
C MET A 135 6.89 1.77 -16.34
N ALA A 136 7.99 1.04 -16.18
CA ALA A 136 9.02 1.35 -15.20
C ALA A 136 9.70 2.70 -15.51
N ILE A 137 10.06 2.95 -16.77
CA ILE A 137 10.67 4.22 -17.19
C ILE A 137 9.71 5.38 -16.93
N SER A 138 8.45 5.26 -17.35
CA SER A 138 7.46 6.31 -17.13
C SER A 138 7.21 6.58 -15.64
N ALA A 139 7.16 5.52 -14.81
CA ALA A 139 7.02 5.65 -13.37
C ALA A 139 8.20 6.40 -12.73
N VAL A 140 9.44 6.10 -13.14
CA VAL A 140 10.64 6.80 -12.65
C VAL A 140 10.62 8.27 -13.06
N ILE A 141 10.28 8.59 -14.31
CA ILE A 141 10.17 9.98 -14.78
C ILE A 141 9.12 10.73 -13.96
N VAL A 142 7.91 10.19 -13.85
CA VAL A 142 6.82 10.83 -13.10
C VAL A 142 7.16 10.98 -11.63
N ALA A 143 7.75 9.97 -10.99
CA ALA A 143 8.16 10.03 -9.60
C ALA A 143 9.23 11.12 -9.38
N THR A 144 10.19 11.23 -10.28
CA THR A 144 11.25 12.25 -10.20
C THR A 144 10.68 13.66 -10.35
N LEU A 145 9.82 13.88 -11.34
CA LEU A 145 9.14 15.16 -11.53
C LEU A 145 8.25 15.51 -10.34
N SER A 146 7.42 14.56 -9.87
CA SER A 146 6.51 14.75 -8.74
C SER A 146 7.25 15.03 -7.43
N SER A 147 8.44 14.48 -7.23
CA SER A 147 9.24 14.70 -6.02
C SER A 147 9.62 16.18 -5.84
N HIS A 148 9.76 16.91 -6.95
CA HIS A 148 10.04 18.34 -6.93
C HIS A 148 8.85 19.15 -6.38
N PHE A 149 7.64 18.82 -6.82
CA PHE A 149 6.41 19.44 -6.32
C PHE A 149 6.08 19.05 -4.88
N GLY A 150 6.36 17.82 -4.48
CA GLY A 150 6.13 17.33 -3.12
C GLY A 150 6.95 18.05 -2.03
N LYS A 151 8.06 18.71 -2.39
CA LYS A 151 8.86 19.51 -1.45
C LYS A 151 8.15 20.80 -1.01
N VAL A 152 7.31 21.35 -1.88
CA VAL A 152 6.61 22.64 -1.67
C VAL A 152 5.22 22.43 -1.08
N SER A 153 4.65 21.23 -1.18
CA SER A 153 3.29 20.92 -0.73
C SER A 153 3.19 20.81 0.79
N SER A 154 2.10 21.34 1.35
CA SER A 154 1.81 21.17 2.77
C SER A 154 1.41 19.72 3.10
N PRO A 155 1.72 19.21 4.31
CA PRO A 155 1.31 17.86 4.72
C PRO A 155 -0.21 17.65 4.65
N GLU A 156 -0.97 18.69 4.92
CA GLU A 156 -2.43 18.68 4.85
C GLU A 156 -2.93 18.47 3.41
N LEU A 157 -2.36 19.19 2.44
CA LEU A 157 -2.70 19.04 1.02
C LEU A 157 -2.36 17.64 0.52
N MET A 158 -1.19 17.11 0.88
CA MET A 158 -0.79 15.75 0.52
C MET A 158 -1.76 14.71 1.07
N ARG A 159 -2.20 14.88 2.31
CA ARG A 159 -3.14 13.98 2.97
C ARG A 159 -4.52 14.01 2.30
N ARG A 160 -5.04 15.19 2.00
CA ARG A 160 -6.32 15.36 1.29
C ARG A 160 -6.27 14.84 -0.14
N ALA A 161 -5.18 15.11 -0.86
CA ALA A 161 -4.97 14.57 -2.20
C ALA A 161 -4.93 13.04 -2.21
N PHE A 162 -4.23 12.44 -1.22
CA PHE A 162 -4.18 11.00 -1.07
C PHE A 162 -5.56 10.41 -0.74
N ALA A 163 -6.32 11.03 0.18
CA ALA A 163 -7.69 10.62 0.46
C ALA A 163 -8.58 10.70 -0.80
N GLY A 164 -8.44 11.75 -1.60
CA GLY A 164 -9.15 11.90 -2.87
C GLY A 164 -8.87 10.76 -3.85
N ILE A 165 -7.60 10.37 -3.99
CA ILE A 165 -7.20 9.23 -4.82
C ILE A 165 -7.84 7.94 -4.31
N LEU A 166 -7.84 7.70 -2.98
CA LEU A 166 -8.47 6.53 -2.37
C LEU A 166 -9.97 6.44 -2.69
N PHE A 167 -10.69 7.54 -2.56
CA PHE A 167 -12.12 7.58 -2.89
C PHE A 167 -12.39 7.39 -4.38
N THR A 168 -11.55 7.97 -5.25
CA THR A 168 -11.69 7.79 -6.69
C THR A 168 -11.50 6.33 -7.09
N VAL A 169 -10.47 5.69 -6.55
CA VAL A 169 -10.22 4.26 -6.82
C VAL A 169 -11.34 3.40 -6.25
N ALA A 170 -11.80 3.66 -5.02
CA ALA A 170 -12.92 2.94 -4.41
C ALA A 170 -14.19 3.03 -5.25
N LEU A 171 -14.53 4.24 -5.69
CA LEU A 171 -15.72 4.48 -6.53
C LEU A 171 -15.58 3.79 -7.89
N PHE A 172 -14.43 3.89 -8.53
CA PHE A 172 -14.15 3.22 -9.80
C PHE A 172 -14.27 1.70 -9.68
N THR A 173 -13.71 1.11 -8.61
CA THR A 173 -13.78 -0.33 -8.35
C THR A 173 -15.24 -0.79 -8.17
N ILE A 174 -16.03 -0.05 -7.38
CA ILE A 174 -17.46 -0.37 -7.21
C ILE A 174 -18.21 -0.24 -8.54
N ALA A 175 -17.96 0.82 -9.29
CA ALA A 175 -18.63 1.04 -10.57
C ALA A 175 -18.31 -0.06 -11.58
N GLN A 176 -17.07 -0.52 -11.64
CA GLN A 176 -16.66 -1.62 -12.51
C GLN A 176 -17.30 -2.95 -12.12
N THR A 177 -17.40 -3.23 -10.82
CA THR A 177 -17.92 -4.52 -10.33
C THR A 177 -19.44 -4.65 -10.49
N TRP A 178 -20.18 -3.54 -10.33
CA TRP A 178 -21.65 -3.58 -10.25
C TRP A 178 -22.38 -3.01 -11.47
N PHE A 179 -21.70 -2.25 -12.34
CA PHE A 179 -22.34 -1.55 -13.46
C PHE A 179 -21.70 -1.81 -14.82
N LEU A 180 -20.52 -2.39 -14.89
CA LEU A 180 -19.79 -2.71 -16.13
C LEU A 180 -19.53 -4.21 -16.27
#